data_42b1aee6343e13435dce91a1edf5e0d9
#
_entry.id   42b1aee6343e13435dce91a1edf5e0d9
#
_cell.length_a   1.000
_cell.length_b   1.000
_cell.length_c   1.000
_cell.angle_alpha   90.00
_cell.angle_beta   90.00
_cell.angle_gamma   90.00
#
_symmetry.space_group_name_H-M   'P 1'
#
loop_
_entity.id
_entity.type
_entity.pdbx_description
1 polymer ?
#
loop_
_entity_poly.entity_id
_entity_poly.type
_entity_poly.pdbx_seq_one_letter_code
_entity_poly.pdbx_strand_id
1 'polypeptide(L)'
;MRIHSQDYNDVTVIELQGEVDSEIAEGLRSLIVETIAAQRAGIVLNMSDVSFIDSRGLELLLWVRDYCRQNKTQLRLAGLDENCRKILEITRLQDEFDGHAELAEAVKSFA
;
A
#
# COMPACT_ATOMS: atom_id res chain seq x y z
N MET A 1 10.51 10.52 -5.69
CA MET A 1 9.67 9.33 -5.51
C MET A 1 8.80 9.08 -6.72
N ARG A 2 8.55 7.81 -7.03
CA ARG A 2 7.73 7.42 -8.19
C ARG A 2 6.60 6.52 -7.76
N ILE A 3 5.49 6.66 -8.45
CA ILE A 3 4.32 5.79 -8.28
C ILE A 3 3.99 5.19 -9.64
N HIS A 4 3.86 3.87 -9.67
CA HIS A 4 3.39 3.16 -10.86
C HIS A 4 2.23 2.27 -10.49
N SER A 5 1.24 2.17 -11.37
CA SER A 5 0.16 1.23 -11.17
C SER A 5 0.08 0.27 -12.33
N GLN A 6 -0.31 -0.96 -12.03
CA GLN A 6 -0.47 -1.99 -13.03
C GLN A 6 -1.62 -2.90 -12.61
N ASP A 7 -2.50 -3.23 -13.54
CA ASP A 7 -3.63 -4.08 -13.26
C ASP A 7 -3.31 -5.54 -13.56
N TYR A 8 -3.69 -6.43 -12.64
CA TYR A 8 -3.61 -7.87 -12.79
C TYR A 8 -4.99 -8.44 -12.51
N ASN A 9 -5.74 -8.76 -13.56
CA ASN A 9 -7.13 -9.20 -13.42
C ASN A 9 -7.93 -8.14 -12.67
N ASP A 10 -8.49 -8.47 -11.51
CA ASP A 10 -9.31 -7.56 -10.70
C ASP A 10 -8.51 -6.80 -9.64
N VAL A 11 -7.20 -7.00 -9.59
CA VAL A 11 -6.32 -6.41 -8.59
C VAL A 11 -5.43 -5.37 -9.23
N THR A 12 -5.30 -4.23 -8.58
CA THR A 12 -4.36 -3.19 -8.99
C THR A 12 -3.15 -3.20 -8.07
N VAL A 13 -1.97 -3.33 -8.66
CA VAL A 13 -0.70 -3.23 -7.94
C VAL A 13 -0.19 -1.81 -8.09
N ILE A 14 0.04 -1.14 -6.97
CA ILE A 14 0.60 0.20 -6.93
C ILE A 14 2.02 0.08 -6.38
N GLU A 15 3.01 0.38 -7.21
CA GLU A 15 4.41 0.33 -6.83
C GLU A 15 4.85 1.70 -6.37
N LEU A 16 5.44 1.74 -5.17
CA LEU A 16 6.02 2.95 -4.60
C LEU A 16 7.53 2.82 -4.59
N GLN A 17 8.24 3.88 -4.96
CA GLN A 17 9.70 3.89 -4.98
C GLN A 17 10.21 5.10 -4.20
N GLY A 18 11.15 4.86 -3.30
CA GLY A 18 11.78 5.88 -2.49
C GLY A 18 11.21 5.97 -1.09
N GLU A 19 11.11 7.17 -0.55
CA GLU A 19 10.57 7.38 0.81
C GLU A 19 9.07 7.68 0.76
N VAL A 20 8.31 7.09 1.67
CA VAL A 20 6.89 7.41 1.80
C VAL A 20 6.77 8.60 2.75
N ASP A 21 6.59 9.77 2.18
CA ASP A 21 6.54 11.04 2.90
C ASP A 21 5.38 11.91 2.37
N SER A 22 5.35 13.17 2.80
CA SER A 22 4.25 14.08 2.42
C SER A 22 4.22 14.44 0.93
N GLU A 23 5.34 14.33 0.22
CA GLU A 23 5.40 14.67 -1.20
C GLU A 23 4.57 13.71 -2.06
N ILE A 24 4.54 12.45 -1.67
CA ILE A 24 3.82 11.42 -2.40
C ILE A 24 2.32 11.40 -2.07
N ALA A 25 1.93 12.04 -0.98
CA ALA A 25 0.59 11.88 -0.40
C ALA A 25 -0.54 12.15 -1.40
N GLU A 26 -0.48 13.28 -2.09
CA GLU A 26 -1.52 13.67 -3.04
C GLU A 26 -1.65 12.70 -4.21
N GLY A 27 -0.51 12.33 -4.79
CA GLY A 27 -0.49 11.40 -5.91
C GLY A 27 -1.05 10.05 -5.53
N LEU A 28 -0.68 9.54 -4.37
CA LEU A 28 -1.18 8.24 -3.90
C LEU A 28 -2.67 8.30 -3.57
N ARG A 29 -3.12 9.36 -2.89
CA ARG A 29 -4.54 9.52 -2.59
C ARG A 29 -5.39 9.53 -3.85
N SER A 30 -4.97 10.32 -4.84
CA SER A 30 -5.68 10.41 -6.12
C SER A 30 -5.77 9.05 -6.81
N LEU A 31 -4.66 8.32 -6.82
CA LEU A 31 -4.61 7.01 -7.47
C LEU A 31 -5.49 5.99 -6.74
N ILE A 32 -5.50 6.01 -5.41
CA ILE A 32 -6.37 5.14 -4.62
C ILE A 32 -7.84 5.42 -4.91
N VAL A 33 -8.22 6.70 -4.92
CA VAL A 33 -9.60 7.11 -5.20
C VAL A 33 -10.02 6.64 -6.59
N GLU A 34 -9.18 6.86 -7.60
CA GLU A 34 -9.45 6.43 -8.97
C GLU A 34 -9.59 4.91 -9.08
N THR A 35 -8.70 4.19 -8.42
CA THR A 35 -8.69 2.72 -8.44
C THR A 35 -9.97 2.15 -7.83
N ILE A 36 -10.39 2.70 -6.71
CA ILE A 36 -11.62 2.27 -6.04
C ILE A 36 -12.84 2.64 -6.88
N ALA A 37 -12.84 3.81 -7.51
CA ALA A 37 -13.92 4.22 -8.40
C ALA A 37 -14.06 3.27 -9.62
N ALA A 38 -12.97 2.66 -10.04
CA ALA A 38 -12.98 1.65 -11.10
C ALA A 38 -13.49 0.28 -10.63
N GLN A 39 -13.88 0.16 -9.36
CA GLN A 39 -14.46 -1.05 -8.78
C GLN A 39 -13.53 -2.27 -8.84
N ARG A 40 -12.25 -2.04 -8.56
CA ARG A 40 -11.27 -3.12 -8.47
C ARG A 40 -11.51 -3.95 -7.19
N ALA A 41 -11.28 -5.25 -7.27
CA ALA A 41 -11.49 -6.14 -6.13
C ALA A 41 -10.49 -5.90 -5.00
N GLY A 42 -9.27 -5.52 -5.35
CA GLY A 42 -8.25 -5.29 -4.35
C GLY A 42 -7.11 -4.41 -4.85
N ILE A 43 -6.33 -3.93 -3.89
CA ILE A 43 -5.16 -3.11 -4.12
C ILE A 43 -3.99 -3.73 -3.37
N VAL A 44 -2.85 -3.86 -4.04
CA VAL A 44 -1.59 -4.23 -3.42
C VAL A 44 -0.66 -3.03 -3.52
N LEU A 45 -0.15 -2.57 -2.38
CA LEU A 45 0.94 -1.59 -2.37
C LEU A 45 2.26 -2.37 -2.35
N ASN A 46 3.00 -2.28 -3.44
CA ASN A 46 4.31 -2.90 -3.52
C ASN A 46 5.34 -1.95 -2.94
N MET A 47 5.87 -2.33 -1.77
CA MET A 47 6.78 -1.52 -0.98
C MET A 47 8.24 -1.98 -1.12
N SER A 48 8.54 -2.83 -2.10
CA SER A 48 9.88 -3.43 -2.25
C SER A 48 10.98 -2.39 -2.42
N ASP A 49 10.67 -1.27 -3.04
CA ASP A 49 11.64 -0.19 -3.28
C ASP A 49 11.45 0.99 -2.32
N VAL A 50 10.72 0.80 -1.24
CA VAL A 50 10.56 1.81 -0.20
C VAL A 50 11.59 1.57 0.90
N SER A 51 12.43 2.56 1.17
CA SER A 51 13.52 2.46 2.14
C SER A 51 13.16 3.03 3.50
N PHE A 52 12.15 3.89 3.58
CA PHE A 52 11.81 4.58 4.80
C PHE A 52 10.36 5.08 4.79
N ILE A 53 9.74 5.08 5.97
CA ILE A 53 8.39 5.62 6.16
C ILE A 53 8.44 6.56 7.36
N ASP A 54 8.18 7.85 7.14
CA ASP A 54 8.12 8.81 8.24
C ASP A 54 6.71 8.85 8.85
N SER A 55 6.50 9.72 9.85
CA SER A 55 5.20 9.80 10.52
C SER A 55 4.06 10.20 9.59
N ARG A 56 4.33 11.07 8.63
CA ARG A 56 3.33 11.47 7.62
C ARG A 56 3.05 10.35 6.65
N GLY A 57 4.08 9.57 6.32
CA GLY A 57 3.91 8.37 5.50
C GLY A 57 3.04 7.34 6.20
N LEU A 58 3.23 7.16 7.52
CA LEU A 58 2.37 6.26 8.30
C LEU A 58 0.92 6.75 8.31
N GLU A 59 0.70 8.05 8.48
CA GLU A 59 -0.64 8.63 8.41
C GLU A 59 -1.27 8.36 7.04
N LEU A 60 -0.50 8.49 5.98
CA LEU A 60 -0.95 8.23 4.62
C LEU A 60 -1.36 6.77 4.45
N LEU A 61 -0.55 5.83 4.92
CA LEU A 61 -0.88 4.41 4.86
C LEU A 61 -2.15 4.08 5.64
N LEU A 62 -2.33 4.69 6.81
CA LEU A 62 -3.54 4.53 7.60
C LEU A 62 -4.76 5.10 6.87
N TRP A 63 -4.59 6.24 6.20
CA TRP A 63 -5.65 6.81 5.37
C TRP A 63 -6.06 5.84 4.24
N VAL A 64 -5.07 5.27 3.55
CA VAL A 64 -5.33 4.29 2.48
C VAL A 64 -6.11 3.10 3.03
N ARG A 65 -5.67 2.56 4.17
CA ARG A 65 -6.37 1.44 4.82
C ARG A 65 -7.82 1.79 5.12
N ASP A 66 -8.05 2.94 5.73
CA ASP A 66 -9.41 3.34 6.12
C ASP A 66 -10.29 3.59 4.91
N TYR A 67 -9.75 4.24 3.89
CA TYR A 67 -10.49 4.51 2.67
C TYR A 67 -10.89 3.20 1.96
N CYS A 68 -9.95 2.25 1.89
CA CYS A 68 -10.24 0.93 1.33
C CYS A 68 -11.34 0.21 2.13
N ARG A 69 -11.25 0.24 3.45
CA ARG A 69 -12.25 -0.39 4.31
C ARG A 69 -13.64 0.21 4.11
N GLN A 70 -13.73 1.53 4.02
CA GLN A 70 -15.00 2.23 3.82
C GLN A 70 -15.64 1.86 2.49
N ASN A 71 -14.84 1.52 1.50
CA ASN A 71 -15.31 1.20 0.16
C ASN A 71 -15.31 -0.31 -0.14
N LYS A 72 -15.08 -1.13 0.89
CA LYS A 72 -15.07 -2.59 0.79
C LYS A 72 -14.05 -3.13 -0.21
N THR A 73 -12.93 -2.41 -0.35
CA THR A 73 -11.80 -2.83 -1.17
C THR A 73 -10.74 -3.44 -0.26
N GLN A 74 -10.22 -4.60 -0.64
CA GLN A 74 -9.19 -5.26 0.14
C GLN A 74 -7.83 -4.65 -0.17
N LEU A 75 -7.04 -4.43 0.87
CA LEU A 75 -5.70 -3.86 0.76
C LEU A 75 -4.67 -4.87 1.26
N ARG A 76 -3.57 -5.03 0.51
CA ARG A 76 -2.42 -5.82 0.92
C ARG A 76 -1.17 -4.96 0.76
N LEU A 77 -0.19 -5.18 1.64
CA LEU A 77 1.15 -4.63 1.47
C LEU A 77 2.09 -5.76 1.06
N ALA A 78 3.04 -5.48 0.19
CA ALA A 78 4.00 -6.47 -0.26
C ALA A 78 5.42 -5.92 -0.23
N GLY A 79 6.38 -6.78 0.08
CA GLY A 79 7.79 -6.49 -0.06
C GLY A 79 8.35 -5.51 0.97
N LEU A 80 7.74 -5.41 2.15
CA LEU A 80 8.29 -4.55 3.21
C LEU A 80 9.71 -5.01 3.57
N ASP A 81 10.67 -4.09 3.55
CA ASP A 81 12.01 -4.42 4.02
C ASP A 81 12.05 -4.44 5.56
N GLU A 82 13.21 -4.80 6.10
CA GLU A 82 13.36 -4.91 7.55
C GLU A 82 13.13 -3.59 8.26
N ASN A 83 13.59 -2.48 7.69
CA ASN A 83 13.41 -1.16 8.29
C ASN A 83 11.93 -0.77 8.34
N CYS A 84 11.20 -0.97 7.25
CA CYS A 84 9.78 -0.66 7.21
C CYS A 84 9.00 -1.55 8.16
N ARG A 85 9.34 -2.84 8.24
CA ARG A 85 8.71 -3.74 9.22
C ARG A 85 8.93 -3.30 10.65
N LYS A 86 10.16 -2.87 10.96
CA LYS A 86 10.48 -2.37 12.30
C LYS A 86 9.70 -1.11 12.63
N ILE A 87 9.55 -0.21 11.67
CA ILE A 87 8.75 1.00 11.88
C ILE A 87 7.32 0.64 12.24
N LEU A 88 6.73 -0.32 11.53
CA LEU A 88 5.37 -0.78 11.85
C LEU A 88 5.30 -1.46 13.22
N GLU A 89 6.30 -2.24 13.60
CA GLU A 89 6.35 -2.89 14.91
C GLU A 89 6.46 -1.88 16.04
N ILE A 90 7.38 -0.92 15.92
CA ILE A 90 7.62 0.10 16.95
C ILE A 90 6.38 0.95 17.16
N THR A 91 5.68 1.28 16.09
CA THR A 91 4.45 2.08 16.14
C THR A 91 3.22 1.24 16.44
N ARG A 92 3.37 -0.08 16.58
CA ARG A 92 2.29 -1.05 16.84
C ARG A 92 1.22 -1.07 15.75
N LEU A 93 1.65 -0.87 14.51
CA LEU A 93 0.76 -0.87 13.36
C LEU A 93 0.87 -2.12 12.49
N GLN A 94 1.75 -3.08 12.86
CA GLN A 94 1.97 -4.27 12.04
C GLN A 94 0.71 -5.10 11.82
N ASP A 95 -0.19 -5.14 12.79
CA ASP A 95 -1.43 -5.90 12.69
C ASP A 95 -2.56 -5.14 11.99
N GLU A 96 -2.32 -3.88 11.67
CA GLU A 96 -3.30 -3.04 10.96
C GLU A 96 -3.26 -3.24 9.45
N PHE A 97 -2.24 -3.93 8.96
CA PHE A 97 -2.05 -4.18 7.53
C PHE A 97 -1.83 -5.66 7.28
N ASP A 98 -2.36 -6.13 6.15
CA ASP A 98 -2.13 -7.50 5.69
C ASP A 98 -0.87 -7.48 4.82
N GLY A 99 0.24 -7.91 5.40
CA GLY A 99 1.55 -7.87 4.76
C GLY A 99 1.97 -9.21 4.20
N HIS A 100 2.60 -9.18 3.04
CA HIS A 100 3.18 -10.34 2.38
C HIS A 100 4.63 -10.05 2.03
N ALA A 101 5.49 -11.06 2.16
CA ALA A 101 6.91 -10.90 1.85
C ALA A 101 7.14 -10.67 0.36
N GLU A 102 6.35 -11.31 -0.48
CA GLU A 102 6.50 -11.28 -1.93
C GLU A 102 5.27 -10.71 -2.60
N LEU A 103 5.49 -9.95 -3.69
CA LEU A 103 4.40 -9.38 -4.47
C LEU A 103 3.47 -10.46 -5.02
N ALA A 104 4.05 -11.56 -5.53
CA ALA A 104 3.27 -12.65 -6.09
C ALA A 104 2.30 -13.25 -5.06
N GLU A 105 2.74 -13.40 -3.81
CA GLU A 105 1.89 -13.90 -2.74
C GLU A 105 0.73 -12.97 -2.46
N ALA A 106 1.00 -11.66 -2.43
CA ALA A 106 -0.03 -10.66 -2.17
C ALA A 106 -1.10 -10.68 -3.27
N VAL A 107 -0.69 -10.74 -4.53
CA VAL A 107 -1.61 -10.80 -5.66
C VAL A 107 -2.44 -12.08 -5.62
N LYS A 108 -1.82 -13.21 -5.35
CA LYS A 108 -2.52 -14.51 -5.27
C LYS A 108 -3.52 -14.58 -4.11
N SER A 109 -3.32 -13.79 -3.05
CA SER A 109 -4.19 -13.82 -1.89
C SER A 109 -5.63 -13.38 -2.19
N PHE A 110 -5.85 -12.76 -3.32
CA PHE A 110 -7.19 -12.36 -3.79
C PHE A 110 -7.91 -13.45 -4.59
N ALA A 111 -7.22 -14.49 -4.92
CA ALA A 111 -7.78 -15.57 -5.74
C ALA A 111 -8.80 -16.41 -4.96
#